data_33609a44c738b6606885acc3a4520aea
#
_entry.id   33609a44c738b6606885acc3a4520aea
#
_cell.length_a   1.000
_cell.length_b   1.000
_cell.length_c   1.000
_cell.angle_alpha   90.00
_cell.angle_beta   90.00
_cell.angle_gamma   90.00
#
_symmetry.space_group_name_H-M   'P 1'
#
loop_
_entity.id
_entity.type
_entity.pdbx_description
1 polymer ?
#
loop_
_entity_poly.entity_id
_entity_poly.type
_entity_poly.pdbx_seq_one_letter_code
_entity_poly.pdbx_strand_id
1 'polypeptide(L)'
;MRSPSKAVLGIGAGLAAAGVGAALGLAAERWTAGRVAGTGEGEAYGSLRGSPTRVTADDGTQLHVEVDELDVDGALPSGDAGSDAPASEVTVVFSHGFCLNQDIWHFQRQWLRGRYRMVFWDQRGHGRSGTGPSGHYTVDQCGADLRAVIDAVAPTGPLVLVGHSMGGMTVMALAGEQPDLIRERIVGVALVATSSGGLADVSWGLTGSVSKVAHKVAPVALVGLTRTPRLVDRTRRIGSDLEQFVVKRYSYASPVPPELVRFTAAMIAATPIDVVSGFLPGFDLHDKAEALAALDGIEALVLSGEEDLLTPVEHSDAIVRRLPGAEHVLVPDAGHMVMLEHPDVVNLHLGDLLERADRAVGRGRRGRRLRRPRRA
;
A
#
# COMPACT_ATOMS: atom_id res chain seq x y z
N MET A 1 9.31 -10.95 52.43
CA MET A 1 9.09 -9.79 51.55
C MET A 1 10.14 -9.84 50.44
N ARG A 2 9.76 -10.23 49.20
CA ARG A 2 10.67 -10.28 48.04
C ARG A 2 10.57 -8.96 47.31
N SER A 3 11.71 -8.29 47.12
CA SER A 3 11.88 -7.06 46.34
C SER A 3 11.39 -7.22 44.91
N PRO A 4 10.70 -6.22 44.29
CA PRO A 4 10.30 -6.29 42.88
C PRO A 4 11.54 -6.35 41.99
N SER A 5 11.52 -7.24 41.03
CA SER A 5 12.65 -7.58 40.17
C SER A 5 13.13 -6.38 39.34
N LYS A 6 14.45 -6.23 39.27
CA LYS A 6 15.17 -5.20 38.46
C LYS A 6 14.78 -5.14 36.97
N ALA A 7 14.04 -6.12 36.49
CA ALA A 7 13.51 -6.16 35.11
C ALA A 7 12.40 -5.12 34.83
N VAL A 8 11.57 -4.81 35.87
CA VAL A 8 10.49 -3.82 35.71
C VAL A 8 11.04 -2.38 35.64
N LEU A 9 12.16 -2.11 36.34
CA LEU A 9 12.83 -0.80 36.25
C LEU A 9 13.53 -0.55 34.92
N GLY A 10 14.01 -1.60 34.25
CA GLY A 10 14.68 -1.48 32.95
C GLY A 10 13.73 -1.09 31.79
N ILE A 11 12.48 -1.57 31.83
CA ILE A 11 11.46 -1.26 30.83
C ILE A 11 10.98 0.20 30.99
N GLY A 12 10.85 0.69 32.21
CA GLY A 12 10.48 2.08 32.47
C GLY A 12 11.55 3.08 32.01
N ALA A 13 12.84 2.73 32.17
CA ALA A 13 13.95 3.58 31.73
C ALA A 13 14.10 3.61 30.19
N GLY A 14 13.81 2.50 29.50
CA GLY A 14 13.82 2.44 28.03
C GLY A 14 12.70 3.28 27.40
N LEU A 15 11.50 3.23 27.96
CA LEU A 15 10.38 4.06 27.52
C LEU A 15 10.59 5.54 27.85
N ALA A 16 11.24 5.87 28.97
CA ALA A 16 11.59 7.25 29.31
C ALA A 16 12.69 7.81 28.39
N ALA A 17 13.68 7.01 27.99
CA ALA A 17 14.73 7.42 27.07
C ALA A 17 14.19 7.62 25.64
N ALA A 18 13.25 6.77 25.18
CA ALA A 18 12.55 6.95 23.92
C ALA A 18 11.66 8.20 23.94
N GLY A 19 10.99 8.48 25.07
CA GLY A 19 10.19 9.69 25.26
C GLY A 19 11.01 10.99 25.24
N VAL A 20 12.21 10.99 25.83
CA VAL A 20 13.12 12.16 25.81
C VAL A 20 13.70 12.37 24.41
N GLY A 21 14.08 11.30 23.71
CA GLY A 21 14.55 11.39 22.31
C GLY A 21 13.48 11.94 21.36
N ALA A 22 12.24 11.48 21.53
CA ALA A 22 11.08 11.97 20.79
C ALA A 22 10.77 13.44 21.10
N ALA A 23 10.84 13.85 22.38
CA ALA A 23 10.59 15.24 22.76
C ALA A 23 11.64 16.23 22.18
N LEU A 24 12.90 15.82 22.14
CA LEU A 24 13.98 16.63 21.51
C LEU A 24 13.82 16.69 19.99
N GLY A 25 13.43 15.56 19.34
CA GLY A 25 13.10 15.53 17.91
C GLY A 25 11.94 16.45 17.55
N LEU A 26 10.85 16.42 18.32
CA LEU A 26 9.69 17.31 18.16
C LEU A 26 10.03 18.79 18.31
N ALA A 27 10.94 19.14 19.25
CA ALA A 27 11.37 20.51 19.44
C ALA A 27 12.18 21.03 18.24
N ALA A 28 13.06 20.19 17.69
CA ALA A 28 13.85 20.52 16.49
C ALA A 28 12.96 20.65 15.25
N GLU A 29 11.96 19.78 15.09
CA GLU A 29 10.99 19.82 13.98
C GLU A 29 10.08 21.04 14.01
N ARG A 30 9.57 21.42 15.20
CA ARG A 30 8.78 22.66 15.35
C ARG A 30 9.59 23.88 14.94
N TRP A 31 10.89 23.87 15.19
CA TRP A 31 11.78 24.97 14.78
C TRP A 31 12.03 25.00 13.27
N THR A 32 12.10 23.83 12.60
CA THR A 32 12.24 23.73 11.14
C THR A 32 10.94 23.90 10.39
N ALA A 33 9.82 23.34 10.90
CA ALA A 33 8.49 23.45 10.30
C ALA A 33 7.96 24.90 10.28
N GLY A 34 8.36 25.72 11.26
CA GLY A 34 8.06 27.15 11.25
C GLY A 34 8.75 27.95 10.12
N ARG A 35 9.64 27.33 9.35
CA ARG A 35 10.33 27.94 8.20
C ARG A 35 9.81 27.51 6.84
N VAL A 36 9.08 26.39 6.78
CA VAL A 36 8.37 25.97 5.56
C VAL A 36 6.95 26.52 5.66
N ALA A 37 6.80 27.80 5.36
CA ALA A 37 5.48 28.43 5.21
C ALA A 37 4.78 27.74 4.03
N GLY A 38 3.68 27.04 4.32
CA GLY A 38 2.90 26.32 3.35
C GLY A 38 2.42 27.20 2.21
N THR A 39 2.67 26.80 1.01
CA THR A 39 1.97 27.22 -0.19
C THR A 39 1.02 26.11 -0.58
N GLY A 40 -0.15 26.05 0.04
CA GLY A 40 -1.16 25.10 -0.33
C GLY A 40 -2.46 25.49 0.36
N GLU A 41 -3.35 26.17 -0.34
CA GLU A 41 -4.77 26.15 -0.02
C GLU A 41 -5.18 24.68 -0.01
N GLY A 42 -5.67 24.20 1.15
CA GLY A 42 -5.77 22.80 1.52
C GLY A 42 -6.48 21.94 0.50
N GLU A 43 -5.71 21.15 -0.22
CA GLU A 43 -6.24 20.03 -1.01
C GLU A 43 -6.90 19.03 -0.07
N ALA A 44 -8.14 18.67 -0.36
CA ALA A 44 -8.88 17.73 0.47
C ALA A 44 -8.45 16.31 0.17
N TYR A 45 -7.33 15.86 0.76
CA TYR A 45 -6.85 14.51 0.59
C TYR A 45 -7.93 13.47 0.89
N GLY A 46 -8.01 12.43 0.06
CA GLY A 46 -8.98 11.36 0.21
C GLY A 46 -10.45 11.77 -0.04
N SER A 47 -10.71 12.93 -0.68
CA SER A 47 -12.06 13.37 -1.03
C SER A 47 -12.60 12.76 -2.32
N LEU A 48 -11.73 12.23 -3.18
CA LEU A 48 -12.14 11.65 -4.46
C LEU A 48 -12.95 10.38 -4.23
N ARG A 49 -14.06 10.24 -4.96
CA ARG A 49 -14.96 9.09 -4.89
C ARG A 49 -15.32 8.59 -6.28
N GLY A 50 -15.54 7.28 -6.38
CA GLY A 50 -16.13 6.61 -7.52
C GLY A 50 -17.50 6.06 -7.20
N SER A 51 -18.01 5.19 -8.07
CA SER A 51 -19.25 4.47 -7.85
C SER A 51 -19.02 3.36 -6.81
N PRO A 52 -19.59 3.45 -5.59
CA PRO A 52 -19.35 2.49 -4.55
C PRO A 52 -20.13 1.21 -4.79
N THR A 53 -19.52 0.08 -4.45
CA THR A 53 -20.19 -1.23 -4.39
C THR A 53 -19.66 -2.05 -3.22
N ARG A 54 -20.29 -3.20 -2.95
CA ARG A 54 -19.82 -4.17 -1.97
C ARG A 54 -19.61 -5.51 -2.64
N VAL A 55 -18.50 -6.14 -2.30
CA VAL A 55 -18.15 -7.49 -2.74
C VAL A 55 -18.11 -8.37 -1.51
N THR A 56 -18.74 -9.53 -1.59
CA THR A 56 -18.70 -10.51 -0.49
C THR A 56 -17.55 -11.47 -0.73
N ALA A 57 -16.61 -11.51 0.19
CA ALA A 57 -15.51 -12.49 0.20
C ALA A 57 -16.04 -13.90 0.50
N ASP A 58 -15.21 -14.93 0.30
CA ASP A 58 -15.53 -16.33 0.49
C ASP A 58 -15.97 -16.70 1.93
N ASP A 59 -15.46 -15.96 2.92
CA ASP A 59 -15.81 -16.11 4.34
C ASP A 59 -16.97 -15.19 4.79
N GLY A 60 -17.62 -14.48 3.86
CA GLY A 60 -18.74 -13.58 4.12
C GLY A 60 -18.34 -12.14 4.45
N THR A 61 -17.05 -11.82 4.52
CA THR A 61 -16.56 -10.45 4.77
C THR A 61 -17.02 -9.51 3.65
N GLN A 62 -17.60 -8.36 4.03
CA GLN A 62 -18.05 -7.35 3.08
C GLN A 62 -16.92 -6.40 2.74
N LEU A 63 -16.46 -6.44 1.50
CA LEU A 63 -15.40 -5.58 0.99
C LEU A 63 -16.00 -4.34 0.33
N HIS A 64 -15.49 -3.16 0.71
CA HIS A 64 -15.87 -1.91 0.06
C HIS A 64 -15.01 -1.70 -1.18
N VAL A 65 -15.68 -1.42 -2.30
CA VAL A 65 -15.04 -1.20 -3.60
C VAL A 65 -15.60 0.07 -4.22
N GLU A 66 -14.77 0.86 -4.84
CA GLU A 66 -15.17 1.99 -5.67
C GLU A 66 -14.63 1.82 -7.09
N VAL A 67 -15.45 2.12 -8.07
CA VAL A 67 -15.09 2.07 -9.49
C VAL A 67 -15.16 3.47 -10.09
N ASP A 68 -14.07 3.91 -10.69
CA ASP A 68 -14.04 5.08 -11.55
C ASP A 68 -14.15 4.57 -13.00
N GLU A 69 -15.31 4.78 -13.62
CA GLU A 69 -15.53 4.41 -15.01
C GLU A 69 -14.82 5.39 -15.95
N LEU A 70 -14.58 4.95 -17.19
CA LEU A 70 -14.15 5.85 -18.25
C LEU A 70 -15.29 6.80 -18.60
N ASP A 71 -15.00 8.08 -18.75
CA ASP A 71 -15.94 9.03 -19.31
C ASP A 71 -16.09 8.77 -20.82
N VAL A 72 -17.08 7.98 -21.19
CA VAL A 72 -17.38 7.65 -22.60
C VAL A 72 -17.96 8.84 -23.38
N ASP A 73 -18.37 9.91 -22.72
CA ASP A 73 -18.99 11.09 -23.33
C ASP A 73 -18.03 12.24 -23.65
N GLY A 74 -16.71 12.00 -23.61
CA GLY A 74 -15.72 12.87 -24.26
C GLY A 74 -15.50 14.25 -23.64
N ALA A 75 -15.95 14.51 -22.41
CA ALA A 75 -15.62 15.73 -21.67
C ALA A 75 -14.41 15.48 -20.76
N LEU A 76 -13.21 15.43 -21.34
CA LEU A 76 -11.98 15.56 -20.56
C LEU A 76 -11.90 16.98 -19.99
N PRO A 77 -11.55 17.17 -18.71
CA PRO A 77 -11.11 18.47 -18.24
C PRO A 77 -9.85 18.82 -19.03
N SER A 78 -9.88 19.97 -19.66
CA SER A 78 -8.90 20.56 -20.53
C SER A 78 -7.49 20.58 -19.91
N GLY A 79 -6.65 19.66 -20.34
CA GLY A 79 -5.21 19.67 -20.19
C GLY A 79 -4.64 18.92 -21.38
N ASP A 80 -4.04 19.63 -22.32
CA ASP A 80 -3.28 19.23 -23.50
C ASP A 80 -3.26 17.73 -23.84
N ALA A 81 -4.34 17.19 -24.33
CA ALA A 81 -4.38 15.86 -24.93
C ALA A 81 -5.22 15.89 -26.21
N GLY A 82 -4.63 16.43 -27.25
CA GLY A 82 -5.02 16.15 -28.62
C GLY A 82 -4.58 14.74 -29.00
N SER A 83 -5.27 13.69 -28.53
CA SER A 83 -5.08 12.36 -29.08
C SER A 83 -6.44 11.74 -29.36
N ASP A 84 -6.72 11.49 -30.65
CA ASP A 84 -7.77 10.58 -31.15
C ASP A 84 -7.48 9.10 -30.75
N ALA A 85 -6.76 8.86 -29.66
CA ALA A 85 -6.45 7.50 -29.22
C ALA A 85 -7.73 6.86 -28.64
N PRO A 86 -8.07 5.64 -29.05
CA PRO A 86 -9.21 4.93 -28.46
C PRO A 86 -9.00 4.75 -26.96
N ALA A 87 -10.09 4.83 -26.20
CA ALA A 87 -10.07 4.58 -24.75
C ALA A 87 -9.38 3.24 -24.45
N SER A 88 -8.55 3.22 -23.39
CA SER A 88 -7.87 2.00 -22.98
C SER A 88 -8.87 0.92 -22.55
N GLU A 89 -8.60 -0.32 -22.94
CA GLU A 89 -9.37 -1.48 -22.47
C GLU A 89 -8.86 -2.03 -21.14
N VAL A 90 -7.73 -1.53 -20.68
CA VAL A 90 -7.12 -1.95 -19.42
C VAL A 90 -7.90 -1.40 -18.24
N THR A 91 -8.22 -2.26 -17.28
CA THR A 91 -8.72 -1.84 -15.96
C THR A 91 -7.56 -1.89 -14.97
N VAL A 92 -7.37 -0.81 -14.22
CA VAL A 92 -6.32 -0.71 -13.19
C VAL A 92 -6.92 -0.97 -11.82
N VAL A 93 -6.39 -1.95 -11.08
CA VAL A 93 -6.87 -2.33 -9.75
C VAL A 93 -5.83 -1.95 -8.70
N PHE A 94 -6.24 -1.14 -7.72
CA PHE A 94 -5.37 -0.57 -6.69
C PHE A 94 -5.60 -1.23 -5.33
N SER A 95 -4.53 -1.78 -4.73
CA SER A 95 -4.51 -2.39 -3.40
C SER A 95 -3.61 -1.58 -2.47
N HIS A 96 -4.15 -1.09 -1.35
CA HIS A 96 -3.45 -0.25 -0.38
C HIS A 96 -2.59 -1.05 0.62
N GLY A 97 -1.79 -0.36 1.43
CA GLY A 97 -0.94 -0.94 2.47
C GLY A 97 -1.68 -1.21 3.78
N PHE A 98 -0.99 -1.88 4.70
CA PHE A 98 -1.47 -2.16 6.06
C PHE A 98 -1.76 -0.87 6.85
N CYS A 99 -2.82 -0.87 7.64
CA CYS A 99 -3.33 0.28 8.40
C CYS A 99 -3.71 1.50 7.54
N LEU A 100 -3.92 1.31 6.25
CA LEU A 100 -4.33 2.35 5.31
C LEU A 100 -5.72 2.02 4.73
N ASN A 101 -6.15 2.78 3.75
CA ASN A 101 -7.33 2.51 2.95
C ASN A 101 -7.13 2.98 1.51
N GLN A 102 -8.13 2.80 0.65
CA GLN A 102 -8.04 3.15 -0.77
C GLN A 102 -7.72 4.64 -1.03
N ASP A 103 -7.98 5.53 -0.08
CA ASP A 103 -7.77 6.96 -0.24
C ASP A 103 -6.27 7.35 -0.30
N ILE A 104 -5.35 6.42 0.03
CA ILE A 104 -3.89 6.60 -0.14
C ILE A 104 -3.50 6.87 -1.60
N TRP A 105 -4.32 6.40 -2.54
CA TRP A 105 -4.11 6.59 -3.97
C TRP A 105 -4.66 7.92 -4.51
N HIS A 106 -4.83 8.93 -3.65
CA HIS A 106 -5.43 10.23 -3.97
C HIS A 106 -4.85 10.86 -5.25
N PHE A 107 -3.53 10.99 -5.34
CA PHE A 107 -2.87 11.63 -6.49
C PHE A 107 -2.91 10.76 -7.75
N GLN A 108 -2.78 9.44 -7.63
CA GLN A 108 -2.88 8.51 -8.76
C GLN A 108 -4.31 8.47 -9.31
N ARG A 109 -5.30 8.45 -8.41
CA ARG A 109 -6.72 8.53 -8.76
C ARG A 109 -7.05 9.82 -9.50
N GLN A 110 -6.58 10.96 -8.97
CA GLN A 110 -6.78 12.27 -9.59
C GLN A 110 -6.17 12.33 -10.99
N TRP A 111 -4.94 11.84 -11.13
CA TRP A 111 -4.19 11.90 -12.38
C TRP A 111 -4.71 10.94 -13.47
N LEU A 112 -5.20 9.74 -13.09
CA LEU A 112 -5.70 8.73 -14.04
C LEU A 112 -7.18 8.87 -14.38
N ARG A 113 -7.95 9.65 -13.61
CA ARG A 113 -9.40 9.79 -13.80
C ARG A 113 -9.74 10.22 -15.22
N GLY A 114 -10.71 9.52 -15.84
CA GLY A 114 -11.10 9.73 -17.24
C GLY A 114 -10.17 9.12 -18.28
N ARG A 115 -8.98 8.64 -17.88
CA ARG A 115 -7.99 8.02 -18.79
C ARG A 115 -8.04 6.49 -18.77
N TYR A 116 -8.31 5.91 -17.60
CA TYR A 116 -8.42 4.49 -17.37
C TYR A 116 -9.63 4.18 -16.50
N ARG A 117 -10.22 3.02 -16.71
CA ARG A 117 -11.15 2.44 -15.77
C ARG A 117 -10.35 1.98 -14.55
N MET A 118 -10.72 2.43 -13.35
CA MET A 118 -10.00 2.14 -12.12
C MET A 118 -10.90 1.48 -11.10
N VAL A 119 -10.33 0.54 -10.35
CA VAL A 119 -10.95 -0.14 -9.21
C VAL A 119 -10.10 0.15 -7.98
N PHE A 120 -10.70 0.74 -6.98
CA PHE A 120 -10.13 0.94 -5.64
C PHE A 120 -10.92 0.13 -4.64
N TRP A 121 -10.25 -0.51 -3.72
CA TRP A 121 -10.92 -1.30 -2.70
C TRP A 121 -10.21 -1.20 -1.37
N ASP A 122 -10.99 -1.31 -0.29
CA ASP A 122 -10.46 -1.40 1.06
C ASP A 122 -10.27 -2.88 1.41
N GLN A 123 -9.05 -3.28 1.78
CA GLN A 123 -8.76 -4.65 2.21
C GLN A 123 -9.52 -4.97 3.50
N ARG A 124 -9.77 -6.26 3.79
CA ARG A 124 -10.48 -6.70 5.00
C ARG A 124 -9.96 -6.02 6.27
N GLY A 125 -10.87 -5.58 7.12
CA GLY A 125 -10.55 -4.89 8.38
C GLY A 125 -10.09 -3.44 8.24
N HIS A 126 -9.95 -2.92 7.01
CA HIS A 126 -9.48 -1.56 6.75
C HIS A 126 -10.57 -0.69 6.12
N GLY A 127 -10.43 0.63 6.29
CA GLY A 127 -11.29 1.62 5.65
C GLY A 127 -12.78 1.37 5.90
N ARG A 128 -13.52 1.12 4.84
CA ARG A 128 -14.98 0.90 4.85
C ARG A 128 -15.35 -0.58 4.69
N SER A 129 -14.35 -1.48 4.59
CA SER A 129 -14.54 -2.92 4.56
C SER A 129 -14.85 -3.46 5.93
N GLY A 130 -15.58 -4.59 5.97
CA GLY A 130 -15.88 -5.32 7.18
C GLY A 130 -14.63 -5.97 7.79
N THR A 131 -14.69 -6.20 9.10
CA THR A 131 -13.76 -7.06 9.81
C THR A 131 -14.14 -8.51 9.55
N GLY A 132 -13.24 -9.30 8.98
CA GLY A 132 -13.46 -10.73 8.79
C GLY A 132 -13.44 -11.52 10.11
N PRO A 133 -13.69 -12.82 10.06
CA PRO A 133 -13.54 -13.70 11.21
C PRO A 133 -12.11 -13.62 11.78
N SER A 134 -11.98 -13.80 13.10
CA SER A 134 -10.67 -13.88 13.75
C SER A 134 -9.87 -15.05 13.17
N GLY A 135 -8.58 -14.83 12.90
CA GLY A 135 -7.71 -15.80 12.24
C GLY A 135 -7.67 -15.71 10.71
N HIS A 136 -8.51 -14.87 10.08
CA HIS A 136 -8.52 -14.62 8.63
C HIS A 136 -7.75 -13.34 8.23
N TYR A 137 -6.98 -12.76 9.14
CA TYR A 137 -6.13 -11.60 8.85
C TYR A 137 -4.77 -12.06 8.32
N THR A 138 -4.75 -12.54 7.07
CA THR A 138 -3.54 -13.03 6.40
C THR A 138 -3.40 -12.41 5.02
N VAL A 139 -2.17 -12.35 4.52
CA VAL A 139 -1.89 -11.88 3.15
C VAL A 139 -2.53 -12.82 2.11
N ASP A 140 -2.58 -14.12 2.38
CA ASP A 140 -3.22 -15.10 1.48
C ASP A 140 -4.72 -14.84 1.36
N GLN A 141 -5.38 -14.58 2.48
CA GLN A 141 -6.79 -14.22 2.47
C GLN A 141 -7.05 -12.89 1.74
N CYS A 142 -6.13 -11.91 1.87
CA CYS A 142 -6.23 -10.68 1.06
C CYS A 142 -6.07 -10.99 -0.45
N GLY A 143 -5.26 -11.97 -0.83
CA GLY A 143 -5.16 -12.46 -2.21
C GLY A 143 -6.47 -13.05 -2.72
N ALA A 144 -7.15 -13.86 -1.90
CA ALA A 144 -8.47 -14.39 -2.21
C ALA A 144 -9.54 -13.28 -2.31
N ASP A 145 -9.48 -12.28 -1.45
CA ASP A 145 -10.33 -11.09 -1.51
C ASP A 145 -10.14 -10.32 -2.81
N LEU A 146 -8.88 -10.08 -3.21
CA LEU A 146 -8.56 -9.42 -4.48
C LEU A 146 -9.14 -10.21 -5.66
N ARG A 147 -9.08 -11.54 -5.61
CA ARG A 147 -9.74 -12.40 -6.61
C ARG A 147 -11.24 -12.14 -6.65
N ALA A 148 -11.92 -12.14 -5.50
CA ALA A 148 -13.36 -11.87 -5.41
C ALA A 148 -13.73 -10.48 -5.95
N VAL A 149 -12.91 -9.45 -5.65
CA VAL A 149 -13.07 -8.10 -6.20
C VAL A 149 -12.96 -8.11 -7.72
N ILE A 150 -11.92 -8.74 -8.28
CA ILE A 150 -11.72 -8.83 -9.73
C ILE A 150 -12.91 -9.53 -10.41
N ASP A 151 -13.38 -10.65 -9.86
CA ASP A 151 -14.50 -11.41 -10.42
C ASP A 151 -15.81 -10.62 -10.39
N ALA A 152 -16.03 -9.82 -9.36
CA ALA A 152 -17.26 -9.05 -9.18
C ALA A 152 -17.32 -7.79 -10.06
N VAL A 153 -16.23 -7.02 -10.12
CA VAL A 153 -16.27 -5.68 -10.75
C VAL A 153 -15.43 -5.54 -12.01
N ALA A 154 -14.56 -6.50 -12.30
CA ALA A 154 -13.76 -6.54 -13.51
C ALA A 154 -13.68 -7.98 -14.08
N PRO A 155 -14.83 -8.65 -14.38
CA PRO A 155 -14.88 -10.07 -14.74
C PRO A 155 -14.21 -10.39 -16.08
N THR A 156 -14.03 -9.41 -16.93
CA THR A 156 -13.45 -9.58 -18.27
C THR A 156 -12.43 -8.50 -18.57
N GLY A 157 -11.64 -8.70 -19.63
CA GLY A 157 -10.65 -7.72 -20.12
C GLY A 157 -9.30 -7.81 -19.43
N PRO A 158 -8.29 -7.09 -19.96
CA PRO A 158 -6.95 -7.02 -19.41
C PRO A 158 -6.89 -6.17 -18.16
N LEU A 159 -6.02 -6.54 -17.22
CA LEU A 159 -5.86 -5.89 -15.93
C LEU A 159 -4.41 -5.46 -15.72
N VAL A 160 -4.23 -4.31 -15.06
CA VAL A 160 -3.00 -3.92 -14.38
C VAL A 160 -3.26 -3.89 -12.88
N LEU A 161 -2.43 -4.58 -12.11
CA LEU A 161 -2.53 -4.62 -10.65
C LEU A 161 -1.50 -3.68 -10.03
N VAL A 162 -1.93 -2.79 -9.17
CA VAL A 162 -1.07 -1.83 -8.46
C VAL A 162 -1.18 -2.11 -6.96
N GLY A 163 -0.08 -2.46 -6.31
CA GLY A 163 -0.07 -2.78 -4.89
C GLY A 163 1.00 -2.01 -4.12
N HIS A 164 0.60 -1.34 -3.04
CA HIS A 164 1.50 -0.69 -2.10
C HIS A 164 1.66 -1.53 -0.84
N SER A 165 2.90 -1.77 -0.40
CA SER A 165 3.20 -2.45 0.85
C SER A 165 2.45 -3.79 0.96
N MET A 166 1.59 -3.99 1.96
CA MET A 166 0.72 -5.17 2.06
C MET A 166 -0.11 -5.41 0.78
N GLY A 167 -0.53 -4.35 0.07
CA GLY A 167 -1.22 -4.48 -1.22
C GLY A 167 -0.36 -5.12 -2.31
N GLY A 168 0.95 -4.89 -2.32
CA GLY A 168 1.90 -5.61 -3.18
C GLY A 168 2.04 -7.09 -2.79
N MET A 169 2.08 -7.37 -1.48
CA MET A 169 2.05 -8.75 -0.96
C MET A 169 0.75 -9.47 -1.34
N THR A 170 -0.39 -8.76 -1.30
CA THR A 170 -1.70 -9.24 -1.75
C THR A 170 -1.68 -9.64 -3.24
N VAL A 171 -1.06 -8.82 -4.10
CA VAL A 171 -0.87 -9.14 -5.52
C VAL A 171 -0.01 -10.38 -5.70
N MET A 172 1.08 -10.53 -4.93
CA MET A 172 1.93 -11.72 -4.97
C MET A 172 1.18 -12.97 -4.47
N ALA A 173 0.34 -12.85 -3.43
CA ALA A 173 -0.50 -13.95 -2.95
C ALA A 173 -1.48 -14.40 -4.03
N LEU A 174 -2.18 -13.45 -4.68
CA LEU A 174 -3.04 -13.75 -5.83
C LEU A 174 -2.25 -14.46 -6.95
N ALA A 175 -1.04 -13.99 -7.24
CA ALA A 175 -0.20 -14.57 -8.31
C ALA A 175 0.18 -16.03 -8.01
N GLY A 176 0.50 -16.35 -6.76
CA GLY A 176 0.80 -17.71 -6.34
C GLY A 176 -0.40 -18.65 -6.38
N GLU A 177 -1.57 -18.17 -5.97
CA GLU A 177 -2.79 -18.96 -5.88
C GLU A 177 -3.54 -19.08 -7.23
N GLN A 178 -3.40 -18.09 -8.11
CA GLN A 178 -4.18 -17.96 -9.34
C GLN A 178 -3.29 -17.73 -10.59
N PRO A 179 -2.29 -18.59 -10.87
CA PRO A 179 -1.36 -18.37 -11.97
C PRO A 179 -2.05 -18.35 -13.35
N ASP A 180 -3.20 -19.01 -13.49
CA ASP A 180 -3.98 -19.01 -14.72
C ASP A 180 -4.62 -17.62 -14.96
N LEU A 181 -5.23 -17.02 -13.94
CA LEU A 181 -5.75 -15.65 -14.02
C LEU A 181 -4.65 -14.66 -14.40
N ILE A 182 -3.48 -14.80 -13.79
CA ILE A 182 -2.32 -13.96 -14.08
C ILE A 182 -1.97 -14.06 -15.56
N ARG A 183 -1.76 -15.25 -16.07
CA ARG A 183 -1.36 -15.51 -17.46
C ARG A 183 -2.41 -15.05 -18.48
N GLU A 184 -3.68 -15.18 -18.15
CA GLU A 184 -4.78 -14.88 -19.07
C GLU A 184 -5.16 -13.41 -19.14
N ARG A 185 -5.02 -12.69 -18.01
CA ARG A 185 -5.63 -11.38 -17.86
C ARG A 185 -4.69 -10.28 -17.37
N ILE A 186 -3.62 -10.59 -16.62
CA ILE A 186 -2.75 -9.56 -16.09
C ILE A 186 -1.73 -9.18 -17.16
N VAL A 187 -1.76 -7.92 -17.58
CA VAL A 187 -0.86 -7.37 -18.60
C VAL A 187 0.18 -6.43 -18.02
N GLY A 188 0.02 -6.06 -16.75
CA GLY A 188 0.99 -5.24 -16.03
C GLY A 188 0.84 -5.35 -14.51
N VAL A 189 1.93 -5.12 -13.80
CA VAL A 189 1.97 -5.08 -12.33
C VAL A 189 2.86 -3.95 -11.85
N ALA A 190 2.41 -3.17 -10.86
CA ALA A 190 3.21 -2.20 -10.12
C ALA A 190 3.31 -2.62 -8.66
N LEU A 191 4.52 -2.88 -8.19
CA LEU A 191 4.86 -3.27 -6.83
C LEU A 191 5.57 -2.07 -6.17
N VAL A 192 4.83 -1.34 -5.32
CA VAL A 192 5.27 -0.06 -4.74
C VAL A 192 5.60 -0.26 -3.27
N ALA A 193 6.82 0.04 -2.86
CA ALA A 193 7.29 -0.02 -1.46
C ALA A 193 6.82 -1.31 -0.75
N THR A 194 7.15 -2.47 -1.31
CA THR A 194 6.64 -3.77 -0.85
C THR A 194 7.75 -4.81 -0.70
N SER A 195 7.40 -5.99 -0.21
CA SER A 195 8.33 -7.09 0.05
C SER A 195 7.77 -8.41 -0.44
N SER A 196 8.64 -9.27 -0.97
CA SER A 196 8.30 -10.66 -1.26
C SER A 196 8.63 -11.63 -0.11
N GLY A 197 9.22 -11.13 1.00
CA GLY A 197 9.59 -11.93 2.17
C GLY A 197 10.72 -11.28 2.97
N GLY A 198 11.11 -11.90 4.09
CA GLY A 198 12.23 -11.44 4.92
C GLY A 198 11.94 -10.25 5.83
N LEU A 199 10.68 -9.94 6.11
CA LEU A 199 10.29 -8.80 6.96
C LEU A 199 10.71 -8.97 8.43
N ALA A 200 10.88 -10.20 8.90
CA ALA A 200 11.37 -10.48 10.26
C ALA A 200 12.79 -9.95 10.53
N ASP A 201 13.58 -9.74 9.48
CA ASP A 201 14.97 -9.26 9.56
C ASP A 201 15.10 -7.73 9.46
N VAL A 202 14.01 -7.02 9.20
CA VAL A 202 14.00 -5.55 9.07
C VAL A 202 14.27 -4.90 10.41
N SER A 203 15.25 -3.99 10.46
CA SER A 203 15.65 -3.32 11.70
C SER A 203 14.74 -2.17 12.15
N TRP A 204 13.83 -1.68 11.28
CA TRP A 204 13.00 -0.49 11.49
C TRP A 204 13.78 0.75 11.93
N GLY A 205 15.02 0.89 11.45
CA GLY A 205 15.93 1.96 11.88
C GLY A 205 16.41 1.86 13.33
N LEU A 206 16.21 0.72 13.99
CA LEU A 206 16.67 0.43 15.35
C LEU A 206 17.97 -0.40 15.32
N THR A 207 18.83 -0.22 16.30
CA THR A 207 20.06 -1.04 16.40
C THR A 207 19.74 -2.51 16.73
N GLY A 208 20.47 -3.46 16.14
CA GLY A 208 20.17 -4.89 16.03
C GLY A 208 19.56 -5.60 17.24
N SER A 209 20.04 -5.36 18.47
CA SER A 209 19.46 -5.98 19.68
C SER A 209 18.14 -5.33 20.10
N VAL A 210 17.96 -4.04 19.85
CA VAL A 210 16.72 -3.31 20.16
C VAL A 210 15.62 -3.70 19.18
N SER A 211 15.95 -3.85 17.89
CA SER A 211 15.04 -4.32 16.85
C SER A 211 14.47 -5.70 17.19
N LYS A 212 15.33 -6.69 17.53
CA LYS A 212 14.89 -8.04 17.92
C LYS A 212 13.96 -8.06 19.14
N VAL A 213 14.16 -7.16 20.08
CA VAL A 213 13.28 -7.01 21.25
C VAL A 213 11.96 -6.34 20.82
N ALA A 214 12.02 -5.32 19.98
CA ALA A 214 10.84 -4.63 19.48
C ALA A 214 9.91 -5.58 18.69
N HIS A 215 10.45 -6.39 17.80
CA HIS A 215 9.68 -7.41 17.05
C HIS A 215 8.97 -8.42 17.98
N LYS A 216 9.62 -8.82 19.08
CA LYS A 216 9.03 -9.78 20.03
C LYS A 216 8.02 -9.14 20.98
N VAL A 217 8.20 -7.89 21.35
CA VAL A 217 7.41 -7.21 22.39
C VAL A 217 6.22 -6.46 21.80
N ALA A 218 6.37 -5.86 20.60
CA ALA A 218 5.30 -5.08 19.97
C ALA A 218 3.99 -5.86 19.79
N PRO A 219 3.98 -7.09 19.27
CA PRO A 219 2.74 -7.86 19.13
C PRO A 219 2.09 -8.17 20.50
N VAL A 220 2.90 -8.52 21.49
CA VAL A 220 2.40 -8.85 22.85
C VAL A 220 1.85 -7.62 23.56
N ALA A 221 2.53 -6.48 23.44
CA ALA A 221 2.08 -5.21 24.00
C ALA A 221 0.77 -4.76 23.33
N LEU A 222 0.65 -4.93 22.01
CA LEU A 222 -0.54 -4.59 21.25
C LEU A 222 -1.74 -5.45 21.65
N VAL A 223 -1.56 -6.78 21.77
CA VAL A 223 -2.60 -7.70 22.30
C VAL A 223 -2.99 -7.33 23.74
N GLY A 224 -2.05 -6.89 24.55
CA GLY A 224 -2.34 -6.37 25.91
C GLY A 224 -3.23 -5.12 25.89
N LEU A 225 -3.02 -4.21 24.95
CA LEU A 225 -3.82 -2.99 24.76
C LEU A 225 -5.26 -3.30 24.30
N THR A 226 -5.48 -4.32 23.48
CA THR A 226 -6.84 -4.73 23.05
C THR A 226 -7.73 -5.13 24.25
N ARG A 227 -7.13 -5.59 25.34
CA ARG A 227 -7.84 -6.00 26.58
C ARG A 227 -8.18 -4.85 27.52
N THR A 228 -7.69 -3.62 27.25
CA THR A 228 -7.89 -2.45 28.12
C THR A 228 -8.33 -1.20 27.35
N PRO A 229 -9.53 -1.18 26.75
CA PRO A 229 -10.00 -0.07 25.90
C PRO A 229 -9.97 1.31 26.57
N ARG A 230 -10.25 1.36 27.88
CA ARG A 230 -10.26 2.63 28.63
C ARG A 230 -8.87 3.27 28.81
N LEU A 231 -7.79 2.49 28.71
CA LEU A 231 -6.43 3.01 28.74
C LEU A 231 -6.05 3.66 27.41
N VAL A 232 -6.51 3.06 26.30
CA VAL A 232 -6.32 3.58 24.93
C VAL A 232 -6.98 4.96 24.76
N ASP A 233 -8.22 5.13 25.25
CA ASP A 233 -8.93 6.42 25.15
C ASP A 233 -8.28 7.55 25.93
N ARG A 234 -7.60 7.22 27.02
CA ARG A 234 -6.92 8.22 27.87
C ARG A 234 -5.56 8.62 27.29
N THR A 235 -4.85 7.72 26.62
CA THR A 235 -3.57 7.99 25.94
C THR A 235 -3.75 8.71 24.62
N ARG A 236 -4.87 8.56 23.93
CA ARG A 236 -5.20 9.27 22.67
C ARG A 236 -5.10 10.81 22.78
N ARG A 237 -5.40 11.40 23.93
CA ARG A 237 -5.33 12.87 24.11
C ARG A 237 -3.91 13.40 24.35
N ILE A 238 -2.98 12.55 24.78
CA ILE A 238 -1.57 12.93 25.05
C ILE A 238 -0.68 12.59 23.84
N GLY A 239 -1.17 11.75 22.90
CA GLY A 239 -0.38 11.11 21.87
C GLY A 239 -0.34 11.82 20.52
N SER A 240 -1.12 12.89 20.26
CA SER A 240 -1.23 13.44 18.92
C SER A 240 0.11 13.88 18.30
N ASP A 241 0.98 14.51 19.07
CA ASP A 241 2.26 15.01 18.58
C ASP A 241 3.28 13.85 18.41
N LEU A 242 3.31 12.90 19.35
CA LEU A 242 4.17 11.71 19.26
C LEU A 242 3.69 10.78 18.15
N GLU A 243 2.38 10.60 18.00
CA GLU A 243 1.79 9.83 16.90
C GLU A 243 2.18 10.40 15.53
N GLN A 244 2.02 11.71 15.35
CA GLN A 244 2.41 12.38 14.11
C GLN A 244 3.91 12.29 13.85
N PHE A 245 4.74 12.39 14.88
CA PHE A 245 6.18 12.21 14.75
C PHE A 245 6.54 10.79 14.28
N VAL A 246 5.93 9.76 14.88
CA VAL A 246 6.14 8.36 14.49
C VAL A 246 5.65 8.12 13.07
N VAL A 247 4.44 8.58 12.75
CA VAL A 247 3.88 8.45 11.40
C VAL A 247 4.81 9.13 10.39
N LYS A 248 5.24 10.37 10.65
CA LYS A 248 6.15 11.07 9.75
C LYS A 248 7.46 10.31 9.58
N ARG A 249 8.07 9.83 10.67
CA ARG A 249 9.37 9.14 10.64
C ARG A 249 9.36 7.86 9.83
N TYR A 250 8.27 7.10 9.86
CA TYR A 250 8.16 5.82 9.17
C TYR A 250 7.45 5.91 7.81
N SER A 251 6.75 7.02 7.55
CA SER A 251 6.03 7.21 6.30
C SER A 251 6.80 8.02 5.27
N TYR A 252 7.55 9.04 5.72
CA TYR A 252 8.13 10.06 4.84
C TYR A 252 9.60 10.32 5.19
N ALA A 253 10.44 10.51 4.17
CA ALA A 253 11.85 10.91 4.32
C ALA A 253 12.02 12.41 4.10
N SER A 254 11.35 12.97 3.11
CA SER A 254 11.41 14.40 2.79
C SER A 254 10.43 15.25 3.62
N PRO A 255 10.56 16.58 3.62
CA PRO A 255 9.56 17.47 4.17
C PRO A 255 8.26 17.39 3.37
N VAL A 256 7.15 17.05 4.06
CA VAL A 256 5.81 17.03 3.49
C VAL A 256 4.88 17.96 4.25
N PRO A 257 3.77 18.45 3.66
CA PRO A 257 2.77 19.26 4.36
C PRO A 257 2.24 18.56 5.61
N PRO A 258 2.06 19.26 6.75
CA PRO A 258 1.49 18.67 7.97
C PRO A 258 0.12 18.02 7.76
N GLU A 259 -0.66 18.54 6.79
CA GLU A 259 -1.97 18.00 6.38
C GLU A 259 -1.83 16.57 5.86
N LEU A 260 -0.78 16.29 5.09
CA LEU A 260 -0.52 14.96 4.55
C LEU A 260 -0.14 13.96 5.66
N VAL A 261 0.67 14.41 6.64
CA VAL A 261 0.98 13.59 7.82
C VAL A 261 -0.29 13.29 8.61
N ARG A 262 -1.16 14.29 8.83
CA ARG A 262 -2.44 14.10 9.51
C ARG A 262 -3.38 13.15 8.76
N PHE A 263 -3.41 13.26 7.43
CA PHE A 263 -4.19 12.36 6.58
C PHE A 263 -3.74 10.90 6.74
N THR A 264 -2.45 10.65 6.68
CA THR A 264 -1.89 9.29 6.90
C THR A 264 -2.14 8.81 8.32
N ALA A 265 -1.91 9.65 9.34
CA ALA A 265 -2.17 9.31 10.74
C ALA A 265 -3.65 8.96 10.98
N ALA A 266 -4.58 9.68 10.34
CA ALA A 266 -6.01 9.40 10.46
C ALA A 266 -6.39 8.02 9.89
N MET A 267 -5.80 7.61 8.75
CA MET A 267 -6.02 6.27 8.20
C MET A 267 -5.50 5.18 9.14
N ILE A 268 -4.28 5.36 9.66
CA ILE A 268 -3.66 4.41 10.61
C ILE A 268 -4.51 4.28 11.88
N ALA A 269 -4.93 5.41 12.46
CA ALA A 269 -5.74 5.44 13.68
C ALA A 269 -7.15 4.87 13.49
N ALA A 270 -7.68 4.85 12.27
CA ALA A 270 -8.99 4.30 11.95
C ALA A 270 -9.00 2.76 11.90
N THR A 271 -7.82 2.12 11.75
CA THR A 271 -7.75 0.66 11.70
C THR A 271 -7.96 0.07 13.10
N PRO A 272 -8.92 -0.85 13.29
CA PRO A 272 -9.18 -1.48 14.58
C PRO A 272 -7.95 -2.25 15.10
N ILE A 273 -7.71 -2.17 16.41
CA ILE A 273 -6.51 -2.76 17.03
C ILE A 273 -6.48 -4.29 16.96
N ASP A 274 -7.62 -4.95 16.92
CA ASP A 274 -7.74 -6.40 16.72
C ASP A 274 -7.35 -6.81 15.30
N VAL A 275 -7.65 -5.98 14.29
CA VAL A 275 -7.18 -6.16 12.92
C VAL A 275 -5.66 -6.01 12.86
N VAL A 276 -5.12 -4.94 13.49
CA VAL A 276 -3.67 -4.71 13.55
C VAL A 276 -2.97 -5.90 14.20
N SER A 277 -3.45 -6.36 15.36
CA SER A 277 -2.84 -7.50 16.07
C SER A 277 -3.01 -8.83 15.32
N GLY A 278 -4.05 -8.95 14.50
CA GLY A 278 -4.32 -10.13 13.69
C GLY A 278 -3.34 -10.31 12.52
N PHE A 279 -3.01 -9.22 11.83
CA PHE A 279 -2.08 -9.26 10.69
C PHE A 279 -0.60 -9.38 11.08
N LEU A 280 -0.17 -8.73 12.17
CA LEU A 280 1.25 -8.61 12.53
C LEU A 280 2.03 -9.93 12.55
N PRO A 281 1.52 -11.04 13.12
CA PRO A 281 2.26 -12.30 13.12
C PRO A 281 2.48 -12.88 11.72
N GLY A 282 1.59 -12.54 10.78
CA GLY A 282 1.68 -13.00 9.39
C GLY A 282 2.80 -12.34 8.61
N PHE A 283 3.20 -11.12 8.96
CA PHE A 283 4.28 -10.43 8.24
C PHE A 283 5.65 -11.05 8.50
N ASP A 284 5.92 -11.51 9.71
CA ASP A 284 7.18 -12.22 10.01
C ASP A 284 7.31 -13.55 9.25
N LEU A 285 6.18 -14.15 8.89
CA LEU A 285 6.09 -15.41 8.15
C LEU A 285 5.87 -15.21 6.64
N HIS A 286 5.73 -13.95 6.21
CA HIS A 286 5.47 -13.64 4.81
C HIS A 286 6.64 -14.07 3.92
N ASP A 287 6.36 -14.98 2.99
CA ASP A 287 7.27 -15.42 1.94
C ASP A 287 6.46 -15.73 0.67
N LYS A 288 6.55 -14.86 -0.31
CA LYS A 288 5.91 -14.96 -1.63
C LYS A 288 6.93 -14.86 -2.76
N ALA A 289 8.19 -15.09 -2.44
CA ALA A 289 9.26 -14.98 -3.42
C ALA A 289 9.06 -15.92 -4.62
N GLU A 290 8.58 -17.14 -4.39
CA GLU A 290 8.30 -18.10 -5.47
C GLU A 290 7.07 -17.69 -6.32
N ALA A 291 6.10 -17.00 -5.74
CA ALA A 291 4.91 -16.52 -6.45
C ALA A 291 5.25 -15.50 -7.56
N LEU A 292 6.37 -14.80 -7.44
CA LEU A 292 6.86 -13.86 -8.46
C LEU A 292 7.08 -14.55 -9.82
N ALA A 293 7.37 -15.84 -9.86
CA ALA A 293 7.51 -16.57 -11.11
C ALA A 293 6.25 -16.54 -12.00
N ALA A 294 5.07 -16.40 -11.40
CA ALA A 294 3.82 -16.26 -12.15
C ALA A 294 3.71 -14.88 -12.85
N LEU A 295 4.49 -13.90 -12.42
CA LEU A 295 4.54 -12.55 -13.00
C LEU A 295 5.64 -12.39 -14.05
N ASP A 296 6.43 -13.42 -14.32
CA ASP A 296 7.47 -13.36 -15.34
C ASP A 296 6.88 -13.15 -16.75
N GLY A 297 7.50 -12.28 -17.52
CA GLY A 297 7.04 -11.90 -18.86
C GLY A 297 5.85 -10.94 -18.90
N ILE A 298 5.36 -10.45 -17.75
CA ILE A 298 4.36 -9.38 -17.64
C ILE A 298 5.09 -8.04 -17.52
N GLU A 299 4.50 -6.97 -18.08
CA GLU A 299 5.04 -5.61 -17.87
C GLU A 299 5.06 -5.31 -16.37
N ALA A 300 6.23 -5.04 -15.80
CA ALA A 300 6.38 -4.87 -14.36
C ALA A 300 7.11 -3.56 -14.01
N LEU A 301 6.64 -2.92 -12.94
CA LEU A 301 7.28 -1.79 -12.26
C LEU A 301 7.50 -2.18 -10.80
N VAL A 302 8.73 -2.06 -10.32
CA VAL A 302 9.08 -2.15 -8.90
C VAL A 302 9.62 -0.79 -8.47
N LEU A 303 8.92 -0.11 -7.58
CA LEU A 303 9.24 1.25 -7.18
C LEU A 303 9.30 1.34 -5.65
N SER A 304 10.36 1.95 -5.10
CA SER A 304 10.52 2.15 -3.65
C SER A 304 11.25 3.46 -3.35
N GLY A 305 11.04 3.98 -2.13
CA GLY A 305 11.85 5.07 -1.61
C GLY A 305 13.22 4.56 -1.13
N GLU A 306 14.28 5.34 -1.37
CA GLU A 306 15.63 4.99 -0.91
C GLU A 306 15.75 4.98 0.62
N GLU A 307 14.92 5.76 1.31
CA GLU A 307 14.92 5.88 2.78
C GLU A 307 13.73 5.18 3.44
N ASP A 308 13.11 4.21 2.75
CA ASP A 308 12.03 3.41 3.32
C ASP A 308 12.55 2.53 4.48
N LEU A 309 12.01 2.77 5.68
CA LEU A 309 12.39 2.03 6.89
C LEU A 309 11.55 0.77 7.13
N LEU A 310 10.39 0.64 6.45
CA LEU A 310 9.49 -0.49 6.60
C LEU A 310 9.78 -1.59 5.59
N THR A 311 10.04 -1.22 4.35
CA THR A 311 10.49 -2.12 3.29
C THR A 311 11.73 -1.53 2.60
N PRO A 312 12.91 -1.60 3.27
CA PRO A 312 14.15 -1.08 2.72
C PRO A 312 14.47 -1.59 1.31
N VAL A 313 15.36 -0.89 0.61
CA VAL A 313 15.72 -1.13 -0.81
C VAL A 313 16.04 -2.60 -1.10
N GLU A 314 16.60 -3.34 -0.16
CA GLU A 314 16.92 -4.76 -0.29
C GLU A 314 15.70 -5.62 -0.63
N HIS A 315 14.49 -5.18 -0.24
CA HIS A 315 13.24 -5.86 -0.58
C HIS A 315 12.87 -5.66 -2.05
N SER A 316 12.99 -4.44 -2.58
CA SER A 316 12.79 -4.18 -4.02
C SER A 316 13.84 -4.89 -4.87
N ASP A 317 15.11 -4.89 -4.43
CA ASP A 317 16.19 -5.65 -5.06
C ASP A 317 15.89 -7.16 -5.11
N ALA A 318 15.32 -7.72 -4.02
CA ALA A 318 14.94 -9.13 -3.98
C ALA A 318 13.83 -9.47 -4.98
N ILE A 319 12.86 -8.57 -5.17
CA ILE A 319 11.80 -8.71 -6.17
C ILE A 319 12.39 -8.64 -7.59
N VAL A 320 13.21 -7.64 -7.88
CA VAL A 320 13.81 -7.43 -9.21
C VAL A 320 14.73 -8.59 -9.61
N ARG A 321 15.47 -9.17 -8.66
CA ARG A 321 16.27 -10.40 -8.95
C ARG A 321 15.42 -11.55 -9.47
N ARG A 322 14.14 -11.62 -9.11
CA ARG A 322 13.19 -12.63 -9.58
C ARG A 322 12.35 -12.20 -10.78
N LEU A 323 12.27 -10.90 -11.02
CA LEU A 323 11.60 -10.29 -12.17
C LEU A 323 12.60 -9.43 -12.97
N PRO A 324 13.58 -10.03 -13.66
CA PRO A 324 14.67 -9.29 -14.31
C PRO A 324 14.19 -8.38 -15.46
N GLY A 325 12.96 -8.56 -15.93
CA GLY A 325 12.32 -7.67 -16.92
C GLY A 325 11.60 -6.47 -16.31
N ALA A 326 11.53 -6.35 -14.98
CA ALA A 326 10.85 -5.25 -14.32
C ALA A 326 11.65 -3.95 -14.43
N GLU A 327 10.95 -2.85 -14.65
CA GLU A 327 11.50 -1.52 -14.42
C GLU A 327 11.71 -1.33 -12.92
N HIS A 328 12.94 -1.02 -12.51
CA HIS A 328 13.29 -0.80 -11.11
C HIS A 328 13.55 0.70 -10.86
N VAL A 329 12.75 1.30 -9.99
CA VAL A 329 12.82 2.73 -9.67
C VAL A 329 13.07 2.92 -8.19
N LEU A 330 14.21 3.53 -7.85
CA LEU A 330 14.53 3.97 -6.51
C LEU A 330 14.36 5.49 -6.47
N VAL A 331 13.47 5.97 -5.60
CA VAL A 331 13.16 7.39 -5.50
C VAL A 331 13.99 7.99 -4.37
N PRO A 332 14.95 8.91 -4.66
CA PRO A 332 15.75 9.55 -3.64
C PRO A 332 14.90 10.42 -2.72
N ASP A 333 15.35 10.59 -1.48
CA ASP A 333 14.66 11.38 -0.44
C ASP A 333 13.19 10.95 -0.22
N ALA A 334 12.88 9.67 -0.42
CA ALA A 334 11.53 9.12 -0.30
C ALA A 334 11.46 8.01 0.74
N GLY A 335 10.39 8.04 1.54
CA GLY A 335 10.06 7.01 2.52
C GLY A 335 9.04 5.99 2.00
N HIS A 336 8.33 5.36 2.95
CA HIS A 336 7.37 4.29 2.64
C HIS A 336 6.13 4.76 1.86
N MET A 337 5.68 6.00 2.07
CA MET A 337 4.51 6.58 1.41
C MET A 337 4.88 7.32 0.12
N VAL A 338 5.77 6.73 -0.69
CA VAL A 338 6.33 7.35 -1.88
C VAL A 338 5.28 7.90 -2.84
N MET A 339 4.09 7.25 -2.95
CA MET A 339 3.00 7.69 -3.82
C MET A 339 2.30 8.97 -3.33
N LEU A 340 2.45 9.31 -2.04
CA LEU A 340 1.98 10.56 -1.45
C LEU A 340 3.10 11.59 -1.36
N GLU A 341 4.33 11.17 -1.17
CA GLU A 341 5.51 12.01 -0.98
C GLU A 341 6.04 12.57 -2.30
N HIS A 342 6.11 11.72 -3.33
CA HIS A 342 6.59 12.04 -4.68
C HIS A 342 5.58 11.60 -5.76
N PRO A 343 4.35 12.14 -5.73
CA PRO A 343 3.28 11.68 -6.62
C PRO A 343 3.61 11.80 -8.10
N ASP A 344 4.33 12.85 -8.50
CA ASP A 344 4.70 13.08 -9.90
C ASP A 344 5.63 11.99 -10.43
N VAL A 345 6.60 11.54 -9.62
CA VAL A 345 7.50 10.45 -9.98
C VAL A 345 6.73 9.14 -10.12
N VAL A 346 5.88 8.84 -9.15
CA VAL A 346 5.06 7.62 -9.18
C VAL A 346 4.10 7.63 -10.37
N ASN A 347 3.45 8.77 -10.64
CA ASN A 347 2.54 8.92 -11.78
C ASN A 347 3.26 8.75 -13.12
N LEU A 348 4.48 9.29 -13.26
CA LEU A 348 5.29 9.15 -14.47
C LEU A 348 5.55 7.66 -14.78
N HIS A 349 6.14 6.92 -13.84
CA HIS A 349 6.50 5.52 -14.05
C HIS A 349 5.27 4.59 -14.14
N LEU A 350 4.20 4.92 -13.41
CA LEU A 350 2.92 4.22 -13.55
C LEU A 350 2.32 4.46 -14.95
N GLY A 351 2.43 5.67 -15.48
CA GLY A 351 2.02 5.99 -16.85
C GLY A 351 2.79 5.18 -17.89
N ASP A 352 4.10 5.12 -17.78
CA ASP A 352 4.96 4.34 -18.66
C ASP A 352 4.60 2.84 -18.63
N LEU A 353 4.31 2.30 -17.44
CA LEU A 353 3.82 0.92 -17.29
C LEU A 353 2.48 0.72 -18.01
N LEU A 354 1.52 1.64 -17.81
CA LEU A 354 0.19 1.55 -18.42
C LEU A 354 0.27 1.62 -19.96
N GLU A 355 1.12 2.49 -20.51
CA GLU A 355 1.37 2.53 -21.93
C GLU A 355 2.00 1.24 -22.49
N ARG A 356 2.93 0.63 -21.73
CA ARG A 356 3.50 -0.69 -22.11
C ARG A 356 2.42 -1.77 -22.10
N ALA A 357 1.55 -1.77 -21.10
CA ALA A 357 0.42 -2.69 -20.97
C ALA A 357 -0.57 -2.53 -22.14
N ASP A 358 -0.96 -1.33 -22.51
CA ASP A 358 -1.82 -1.05 -23.67
C ASP A 358 -1.20 -1.55 -24.98
N ARG A 359 0.11 -1.32 -25.17
CA ARG A 359 0.85 -1.86 -26.32
C ARG A 359 0.87 -3.39 -26.35
N ALA A 360 0.96 -4.05 -25.20
CA ALA A 360 0.92 -5.51 -25.10
C ALA A 360 -0.44 -6.07 -25.51
N VAL A 361 -1.55 -5.45 -25.07
CA VAL A 361 -2.92 -5.78 -25.50
C VAL A 361 -3.09 -5.64 -27.01
N GLY A 362 -2.64 -4.52 -27.59
CA GLY A 362 -2.71 -4.27 -29.03
C GLY A 362 -1.94 -5.29 -29.88
N ARG A 363 -0.74 -5.71 -29.42
CA ARG A 363 0.06 -6.76 -30.08
C ARG A 363 -0.63 -8.12 -30.04
N GLY A 364 -1.21 -8.49 -28.91
CA GLY A 364 -1.94 -9.75 -28.73
C GLY A 364 -3.13 -9.88 -29.71
N ARG A 365 -3.87 -8.80 -29.93
CA ARG A 365 -4.99 -8.76 -30.88
C ARG A 365 -4.55 -8.91 -32.36
N ARG A 366 -3.48 -8.23 -32.76
CA ARG A 366 -2.93 -8.36 -34.11
C ARG A 366 -2.47 -9.79 -34.39
N GLY A 367 -1.81 -10.43 -33.45
CA GLY A 367 -1.40 -11.83 -33.57
C GLY A 367 -2.58 -12.82 -33.70
N ARG A 368 -3.67 -12.60 -32.95
CA ARG A 368 -4.90 -13.42 -33.06
C ARG A 368 -5.64 -13.21 -34.38
N ARG A 369 -5.69 -11.99 -34.94
CA ARG A 369 -6.31 -11.72 -36.25
C ARG A 369 -5.56 -12.39 -37.38
N LEU A 370 -4.24 -12.45 -37.34
CA LEU A 370 -3.41 -13.10 -38.35
C LEU A 370 -3.51 -14.64 -38.33
N ARG A 371 -3.90 -15.24 -37.20
CA ARG A 371 -4.06 -16.69 -37.04
C ARG A 371 -5.46 -17.22 -37.36
N ARG A 372 -6.44 -16.36 -37.63
CA ARG A 372 -7.76 -16.84 -38.12
C ARG A 372 -7.60 -17.36 -39.54
N PRO A 373 -7.89 -18.64 -39.82
CA PRO A 373 -7.89 -19.15 -41.18
C PRO A 373 -8.92 -18.37 -41.99
N ARG A 374 -8.51 -17.90 -43.17
CA ARG A 374 -9.46 -17.39 -44.16
C ARG A 374 -10.47 -18.52 -44.42
N ARG A 375 -11.71 -18.31 -44.00
CA ARG A 375 -12.80 -19.20 -44.41
C ARG A 375 -12.84 -19.12 -45.95
N ALA A 376 -12.61 -20.26 -46.59
CA ALA A 376 -12.83 -20.46 -48.03
C ALA A 376 -14.34 -20.45 -48.30
#